data_e96b7b105244f0011aeee11734c37a69
#
_entry.id   e96b7b105244f0011aeee11734c37a69
#
_cell.length_a   1.000
_cell.length_b   1.000
_cell.length_c   1.000
_cell.angle_alpha   90.00
_cell.angle_beta   90.00
_cell.angle_gamma   90.00
#
_symmetry.space_group_name_H-M   'P 1'
#
loop_
_entity.id
_entity.type
_entity.pdbx_description
1 polymer ?
#
loop_
_entity_poly.entity_id
_entity_poly.type
_entity_poly.pdbx_seq_one_letter_code
_entity_poly.pdbx_strand_id
1 'polypeptide(L)'
;MKRIYVLFTALCICGALAAQDVKELLILHTNDTHSRVEPIPVTDPNPEYAGKAGFVRRATLIKGMREQNKDLLLFDCGDFSQGSPYYNMFKGEVEVKLMNEMGYDAGTIGNHEFDFGLDNMARLFKMANFPIVCANYGVKGTVLEGIVKPYVILEREGVKIGVFGLSPVLEGLVQTKNYEGVVFESPIEAAQRVAKILKEQEKCDLVVCLSHLGWKGEPYSDETLIANTRNIDIVLGGHSHSYFDKTLFYKNLDGRDIPLQQMGKNAVYVGKMKVEMEKN
;
A
#
# COMPACT_ATOMS: atom_id res chain seq x y z
N MET A 1 -32.33 74.11 -23.83
CA MET A 1 -31.23 73.20 -23.61
C MET A 1 -31.77 71.96 -22.86
N LYS A 2 -31.92 70.87 -23.57
CA LYS A 2 -32.41 69.59 -22.97
C LYS A 2 -31.20 68.78 -22.56
N ARG A 3 -31.06 68.45 -21.24
CA ARG A 3 -30.01 67.57 -20.72
C ARG A 3 -30.52 66.11 -20.84
N ILE A 4 -29.73 65.27 -21.57
CA ILE A 4 -29.94 63.81 -21.69
C ILE A 4 -29.08 63.20 -20.63
N TYR A 5 -29.68 62.42 -19.70
CA TYR A 5 -28.98 61.57 -18.74
C TYR A 5 -28.91 60.15 -19.33
N VAL A 6 -27.69 59.67 -19.58
CA VAL A 6 -27.45 58.28 -19.97
C VAL A 6 -27.22 57.47 -18.70
N LEU A 7 -28.12 56.56 -18.38
CA LEU A 7 -27.98 55.60 -17.28
C LEU A 7 -27.14 54.40 -17.77
N PHE A 8 -25.93 54.26 -17.22
CA PHE A 8 -25.15 53.05 -17.43
C PHE A 8 -25.62 52.00 -16.39
N THR A 9 -26.34 50.99 -16.83
CA THR A 9 -26.60 49.76 -16.05
C THR A 9 -25.37 48.82 -16.15
N ALA A 10 -24.58 48.77 -15.09
CA ALA A 10 -23.54 47.78 -14.97
C ALA A 10 -24.17 46.38 -14.73
N LEU A 11 -24.08 45.52 -15.74
CA LEU A 11 -24.48 44.10 -15.63
C LEU A 11 -23.39 43.37 -14.83
N CYS A 12 -23.62 43.16 -13.53
CA CYS A 12 -22.77 42.24 -12.74
C CYS A 12 -23.03 40.82 -13.24
N ILE A 13 -22.11 40.31 -14.04
CA ILE A 13 -22.03 38.87 -14.33
C ILE A 13 -21.43 38.22 -13.08
N CYS A 14 -22.26 37.75 -12.16
CA CYS A 14 -21.85 36.78 -11.15
C CYS A 14 -21.53 35.48 -11.90
N GLY A 15 -20.26 35.30 -12.23
CA GLY A 15 -19.75 33.99 -12.59
C GLY A 15 -19.90 33.09 -11.38
N ALA A 16 -20.80 32.12 -11.40
CA ALA A 16 -20.82 31.03 -10.48
C ALA A 16 -19.46 30.30 -10.67
N LEU A 17 -18.53 30.53 -9.77
CA LEU A 17 -17.39 29.62 -9.59
C LEU A 17 -18.03 28.28 -9.22
N ALA A 18 -18.11 27.34 -10.18
CA ALA A 18 -18.41 25.97 -9.88
C ALA A 18 -17.34 25.54 -8.89
N ALA A 19 -17.74 25.22 -7.66
CA ALA A 19 -16.85 24.61 -6.71
C ALA A 19 -16.32 23.33 -7.38
N GLN A 20 -15.02 23.27 -7.60
CA GLN A 20 -14.38 22.09 -8.14
C GLN A 20 -14.66 20.95 -7.16
N ASP A 21 -15.25 19.86 -7.63
CA ASP A 21 -15.64 18.71 -6.82
C ASP A 21 -14.35 17.97 -6.47
N VAL A 22 -13.71 18.37 -5.35
CA VAL A 22 -12.47 17.77 -4.86
C VAL A 22 -12.84 16.54 -4.05
N LYS A 23 -12.41 15.38 -4.50
CA LYS A 23 -12.56 14.12 -3.76
C LYS A 23 -11.36 13.92 -2.85
N GLU A 24 -11.63 13.57 -1.60
CA GLU A 24 -10.60 13.30 -0.60
C GLU A 24 -10.60 11.81 -0.23
N LEU A 25 -9.47 11.17 -0.36
CA LEU A 25 -9.25 9.81 0.09
C LEU A 25 -8.25 9.79 1.25
N LEU A 26 -8.53 9.00 2.28
CA LEU A 26 -7.61 8.74 3.36
C LEU A 26 -7.05 7.33 3.22
N ILE A 27 -5.74 7.22 3.05
CA ILE A 27 -5.02 5.96 2.99
C ILE A 27 -4.20 5.79 4.27
N LEU A 28 -4.40 4.66 4.96
CA LEU A 28 -3.50 4.16 5.99
C LEU A 28 -2.70 2.99 5.44
N HIS A 29 -1.47 2.82 5.90
CA HIS A 29 -0.68 1.66 5.53
C HIS A 29 0.25 1.19 6.63
N THR A 30 0.56 -0.10 6.60
CA THR A 30 1.57 -0.76 7.41
C THR A 30 2.54 -1.52 6.52
N ASN A 31 3.72 -1.79 7.02
CA ASN A 31 4.72 -2.65 6.42
C ASN A 31 5.55 -3.30 7.52
N ASP A 32 6.15 -4.45 7.26
CA ASP A 32 7.12 -5.10 8.15
C ASP A 32 6.59 -5.19 9.60
N THR A 33 5.33 -5.61 9.76
CA THR A 33 4.71 -5.65 11.08
C THR A 33 5.25 -6.81 11.93
N HIS A 34 5.89 -7.80 11.30
CA HIS A 34 6.67 -8.88 11.92
C HIS A 34 5.97 -9.48 13.13
N SER A 35 4.72 -9.92 12.92
CA SER A 35 3.94 -10.60 13.96
C SER A 35 3.87 -9.83 15.29
N ARG A 36 3.93 -8.49 15.23
CA ARG A 36 3.91 -7.66 16.44
C ARG A 36 2.50 -7.61 17.05
N VAL A 37 2.13 -8.72 17.71
CA VAL A 37 0.85 -8.86 18.43
C VAL A 37 0.90 -8.12 19.75
N GLU A 38 1.94 -8.39 20.55
CA GLU A 38 2.15 -7.71 21.82
C GLU A 38 2.90 -6.37 21.65
N PRO A 39 2.71 -5.42 22.54
CA PRO A 39 3.54 -4.24 22.61
C PRO A 39 5.02 -4.58 22.78
N ILE A 40 5.90 -3.74 22.31
CA ILE A 40 7.32 -3.81 22.63
C ILE A 40 7.48 -3.57 24.14
N PRO A 41 8.29 -4.36 24.85
CA PRO A 41 8.48 -4.18 26.29
C PRO A 41 8.89 -2.75 26.65
N VAL A 42 8.40 -2.23 27.76
CA VAL A 42 8.82 -0.91 28.27
C VAL A 42 10.30 -0.86 28.67
N THR A 43 10.91 -2.04 28.85
CA THR A 43 12.32 -2.23 29.15
C THR A 43 13.19 -2.38 27.90
N ASP A 44 12.61 -2.20 26.70
CA ASP A 44 13.39 -2.27 25.46
C ASP A 44 14.54 -1.24 25.50
N PRO A 45 15.76 -1.63 25.11
CA PRO A 45 16.91 -0.74 25.15
C PRO A 45 16.80 0.45 24.18
N ASN A 46 15.96 0.33 23.15
CA ASN A 46 15.67 1.44 22.26
C ASN A 46 14.50 2.27 22.82
N PRO A 47 14.76 3.48 23.37
CA PRO A 47 13.71 4.31 23.96
C PRO A 47 12.68 4.80 22.93
N GLU A 48 13.05 4.79 21.66
CA GLU A 48 12.12 5.14 20.58
C GLU A 48 11.04 4.07 20.40
N TYR A 49 11.32 2.81 20.70
CA TYR A 49 10.40 1.69 20.53
C TYR A 49 9.77 1.22 21.84
N ALA A 50 10.43 1.44 22.97
CA ALA A 50 9.99 0.98 24.28
C ALA A 50 8.52 1.31 24.58
N GLY A 51 7.74 0.29 24.90
CA GLY A 51 6.32 0.42 25.21
C GLY A 51 5.39 0.72 24.04
N LYS A 52 5.90 0.81 22.80
CA LYS A 52 5.12 1.11 21.58
C LYS A 52 4.64 -0.16 20.88
N ALA A 53 3.94 0.02 19.76
CA ALA A 53 3.38 -1.02 18.91
C ALA A 53 2.32 -1.90 19.61
N GLY A 54 2.07 -3.08 19.06
CA GLY A 54 1.07 -4.03 19.52
C GLY A 54 -0.27 -3.88 18.80
N PHE A 55 -0.92 -5.03 18.61
CA PHE A 55 -2.16 -5.13 17.85
C PHE A 55 -3.28 -4.25 18.41
N VAL A 56 -3.52 -4.31 19.73
CA VAL A 56 -4.67 -3.62 20.36
C VAL A 56 -4.61 -2.11 20.12
N ARG A 57 -3.43 -1.51 20.25
CA ARG A 57 -3.24 -0.07 19.97
C ARG A 57 -3.45 0.27 18.51
N ARG A 58 -2.90 -0.56 17.61
CA ARG A 58 -3.06 -0.39 16.17
C ARG A 58 -4.53 -0.52 15.77
N ALA A 59 -5.23 -1.54 16.24
CA ALA A 59 -6.65 -1.73 16.00
C ALA A 59 -7.50 -0.56 16.54
N THR A 60 -7.19 -0.06 17.73
CA THR A 60 -7.88 1.09 18.33
C THR A 60 -7.69 2.36 17.48
N LEU A 61 -6.46 2.62 17.02
CA LEU A 61 -6.15 3.74 16.13
C LEU A 61 -6.95 3.66 14.83
N ILE A 62 -6.88 2.51 14.15
CA ILE A 62 -7.56 2.29 12.86
C ILE A 62 -9.07 2.42 13.02
N LYS A 63 -9.65 1.83 14.07
CA LYS A 63 -11.08 1.94 14.38
C LYS A 63 -11.52 3.39 14.56
N GLY A 64 -10.80 4.16 15.38
CA GLY A 64 -11.10 5.57 15.60
C GLY A 64 -11.00 6.41 14.31
N MET A 65 -10.06 6.08 13.43
CA MET A 65 -9.94 6.75 12.13
C MET A 65 -11.06 6.36 11.16
N ARG A 66 -11.52 5.09 11.16
CA ARG A 66 -12.66 4.65 10.35
C ARG A 66 -13.99 5.27 10.82
N GLU A 67 -14.16 5.52 12.11
CA GLU A 67 -15.34 6.23 12.63
C GLU A 67 -15.43 7.65 12.07
N GLN A 68 -14.29 8.30 11.82
CA GLN A 68 -14.20 9.65 11.24
C GLN A 68 -14.22 9.64 9.71
N ASN A 69 -13.77 8.56 9.07
CA ASN A 69 -13.64 8.39 7.62
C ASN A 69 -14.08 6.98 7.23
N LYS A 70 -15.34 6.83 6.84
CA LYS A 70 -15.91 5.51 6.48
C LYS A 70 -15.26 4.89 5.24
N ASP A 71 -14.79 5.73 4.31
CA ASP A 71 -14.16 5.35 3.06
C ASP A 71 -12.63 5.22 3.14
N LEU A 72 -12.08 5.21 4.37
CA LEU A 72 -10.67 4.98 4.65
C LEU A 72 -10.20 3.67 4.01
N LEU A 73 -9.06 3.73 3.31
CA LEU A 73 -8.35 2.57 2.78
C LEU A 73 -7.22 2.17 3.74
N LEU A 74 -7.03 0.87 3.94
CA LEU A 74 -5.96 0.33 4.77
C LEU A 74 -5.20 -0.75 4.00
N PHE A 75 -3.89 -0.53 3.79
CA PHE A 75 -3.02 -1.43 3.02
C PHE A 75 -1.88 -1.99 3.86
N ASP A 76 -1.40 -3.18 3.48
CA ASP A 76 -0.18 -3.78 4.01
C ASP A 76 0.85 -4.00 2.90
N CYS A 77 2.09 -3.59 3.17
CA CYS A 77 3.18 -3.69 2.20
C CYS A 77 4.09 -4.91 2.44
N GLY A 78 3.55 -5.99 3.01
CA GLY A 78 4.25 -7.26 3.21
C GLY A 78 5.02 -7.37 4.52
N ASP A 79 5.55 -8.56 4.79
CA ASP A 79 6.23 -8.96 6.01
C ASP A 79 5.36 -8.73 7.27
N PHE A 80 4.08 -9.15 7.20
CA PHE A 80 3.27 -9.27 8.39
C PHE A 80 3.67 -10.50 9.23
N SER A 81 4.34 -11.45 8.60
CA SER A 81 4.86 -12.70 9.16
C SER A 81 6.19 -12.51 9.89
N GLN A 82 6.58 -13.52 10.67
CA GLN A 82 7.89 -13.65 11.33
C GLN A 82 8.10 -12.64 12.50
N GLY A 83 8.82 -13.07 13.53
CA GLY A 83 9.34 -12.20 14.59
C GLY A 83 8.73 -12.39 15.97
N SER A 84 7.70 -13.25 16.17
CA SER A 84 7.12 -13.49 17.48
C SER A 84 6.87 -14.97 17.79
N PRO A 85 6.68 -15.34 19.07
CA PRO A 85 6.24 -16.67 19.45
C PRO A 85 4.90 -17.07 18.83
N TYR A 86 4.00 -16.11 18.58
CA TYR A 86 2.72 -16.36 17.91
C TYR A 86 2.93 -16.93 16.50
N TYR A 87 3.81 -16.31 15.74
CA TYR A 87 4.14 -16.79 14.39
C TYR A 87 4.76 -18.18 14.41
N ASN A 88 5.69 -18.44 15.33
CA ASN A 88 6.32 -19.75 15.45
C ASN A 88 5.32 -20.86 15.80
N MET A 89 4.32 -20.56 16.64
CA MET A 89 3.31 -21.53 17.08
C MET A 89 2.16 -21.69 16.07
N PHE A 90 1.68 -20.59 15.50
CA PHE A 90 0.45 -20.56 14.69
C PHE A 90 0.71 -20.27 13.22
N LYS A 91 1.98 -20.10 12.81
CA LYS A 91 2.43 -19.96 11.42
C LYS A 91 1.70 -18.88 10.63
N GLY A 92 1.38 -17.75 11.27
CA GLY A 92 0.74 -16.59 10.64
C GLY A 92 -0.79 -16.53 10.76
N GLU A 93 -1.42 -17.54 11.38
CA GLU A 93 -2.88 -17.56 11.53
C GLU A 93 -3.41 -16.42 12.41
N VAL A 94 -2.70 -16.14 13.50
CA VAL A 94 -3.06 -15.05 14.42
C VAL A 94 -2.99 -13.71 13.68
N GLU A 95 -1.91 -13.48 12.95
CA GLU A 95 -1.66 -12.25 12.19
C GLU A 95 -2.78 -11.99 11.17
N VAL A 96 -3.13 -12.99 10.37
CA VAL A 96 -4.20 -12.84 9.35
C VAL A 96 -5.56 -12.60 10.01
N LYS A 97 -5.90 -13.30 11.08
CA LYS A 97 -7.15 -13.05 11.83
C LYS A 97 -7.21 -11.61 12.36
N LEU A 98 -6.10 -11.12 12.91
CA LEU A 98 -6.02 -9.75 13.41
C LEU A 98 -6.07 -8.71 12.26
N MET A 99 -5.49 -9.00 11.11
CA MET A 99 -5.62 -8.15 9.91
C MET A 99 -7.07 -8.11 9.41
N ASN A 100 -7.77 -9.25 9.42
CA ASN A 100 -9.20 -9.32 9.09
C ASN A 100 -10.04 -8.43 10.01
N GLU A 101 -9.81 -8.48 11.33
CA GLU A 101 -10.49 -7.62 12.32
C GLU A 101 -10.23 -6.12 12.13
N MET A 102 -9.03 -5.75 11.67
CA MET A 102 -8.72 -4.36 11.34
C MET A 102 -9.30 -3.90 10.00
N GLY A 103 -9.76 -4.82 9.16
CA GLY A 103 -10.38 -4.54 7.87
C GLY A 103 -9.38 -4.01 6.85
N TYR A 104 -8.28 -4.72 6.61
CA TYR A 104 -7.39 -4.39 5.49
C TYR A 104 -8.15 -4.49 4.16
N ASP A 105 -7.84 -3.59 3.22
CA ASP A 105 -8.45 -3.54 1.89
C ASP A 105 -7.62 -4.26 0.83
N ALA A 106 -6.31 -4.35 1.02
CA ALA A 106 -5.39 -5.20 0.25
C ALA A 106 -4.04 -5.34 0.97
N GLY A 107 -3.28 -6.38 0.63
CA GLY A 107 -1.90 -6.56 1.06
C GLY A 107 -1.02 -7.12 -0.05
N THR A 108 0.29 -6.89 0.04
CA THR A 108 1.28 -7.54 -0.83
C THR A 108 2.08 -8.61 -0.07
N ILE A 109 2.99 -9.26 -0.75
CA ILE A 109 3.81 -10.35 -0.23
C ILE A 109 5.21 -9.83 0.06
N GLY A 110 5.70 -10.04 1.27
CA GLY A 110 7.12 -9.89 1.59
C GLY A 110 7.88 -11.21 1.51
N ASN A 111 9.13 -11.21 1.90
CA ASN A 111 9.93 -12.44 1.90
C ASN A 111 9.60 -13.38 3.05
N HIS A 112 9.15 -12.87 4.19
CA HIS A 112 8.83 -13.69 5.36
C HIS A 112 7.49 -14.43 5.27
N GLU A 113 6.60 -14.08 4.34
CA GLU A 113 5.43 -14.88 4.05
C GLU A 113 5.80 -16.29 3.55
N PHE A 114 7.01 -16.47 2.99
CA PHE A 114 7.54 -17.75 2.51
C PHE A 114 8.17 -18.64 3.60
N ASP A 115 8.36 -18.18 4.83
CA ASP A 115 9.13 -18.90 5.85
C ASP A 115 8.65 -20.33 6.11
N PHE A 116 7.36 -20.59 6.02
CA PHE A 116 6.75 -21.93 6.15
C PHE A 116 6.29 -22.53 4.81
N GLY A 117 6.73 -22.00 3.67
CA GLY A 117 6.48 -22.50 2.33
C GLY A 117 5.09 -22.18 1.78
N LEU A 118 4.87 -22.57 0.51
CA LEU A 118 3.69 -22.17 -0.26
C LEU A 118 2.38 -22.73 0.28
N ASP A 119 2.37 -23.94 0.85
CA ASP A 119 1.15 -24.54 1.40
C ASP A 119 0.63 -23.73 2.59
N ASN A 120 1.54 -23.28 3.47
CA ASN A 120 1.15 -22.43 4.57
C ASN A 120 0.70 -21.05 4.08
N MET A 121 1.39 -20.45 3.10
CA MET A 121 0.95 -19.20 2.46
C MET A 121 -0.46 -19.34 1.90
N ALA A 122 -0.74 -20.39 1.11
CA ALA A 122 -2.06 -20.62 0.53
C ALA A 122 -3.15 -20.76 1.61
N ARG A 123 -2.83 -21.44 2.72
CA ARG A 123 -3.73 -21.56 3.87
C ARG A 123 -4.05 -20.19 4.46
N LEU A 124 -3.04 -19.36 4.69
CA LEU A 124 -3.19 -18.02 5.26
C LEU A 124 -3.96 -17.09 4.32
N PHE A 125 -3.60 -17.05 3.05
CA PHE A 125 -4.23 -16.15 2.08
C PHE A 125 -5.69 -16.51 1.79
N LYS A 126 -6.07 -17.79 1.91
CA LYS A 126 -7.49 -18.22 1.88
C LYS A 126 -8.28 -17.78 3.11
N MET A 127 -7.62 -17.54 4.24
CA MET A 127 -8.26 -17.02 5.46
C MET A 127 -8.38 -15.49 5.44
N ALA A 128 -7.60 -14.79 4.62
CA ALA A 128 -7.67 -13.35 4.50
C ALA A 128 -9.00 -12.91 3.87
N ASN A 129 -9.65 -11.92 4.49
CA ASN A 129 -10.88 -11.29 3.98
C ASN A 129 -10.58 -10.15 2.99
N PHE A 130 -9.33 -9.98 2.62
CA PHE A 130 -8.81 -8.97 1.70
C PHE A 130 -7.92 -9.64 0.65
N PRO A 131 -7.83 -9.06 -0.56
CA PRO A 131 -6.99 -9.60 -1.63
C PRO A 131 -5.50 -9.45 -1.30
N ILE A 132 -4.74 -10.50 -1.65
CA ILE A 132 -3.27 -10.46 -1.69
C ILE A 132 -2.85 -10.24 -3.14
N VAL A 133 -2.06 -9.20 -3.37
CA VAL A 133 -1.63 -8.80 -4.71
C VAL A 133 -0.11 -8.90 -4.86
N CYS A 134 0.35 -9.47 -5.97
CA CYS A 134 1.75 -9.48 -6.38
C CYS A 134 1.82 -9.63 -7.91
N ALA A 135 2.43 -8.65 -8.57
CA ALA A 135 2.47 -8.59 -10.03
C ALA A 135 3.71 -9.24 -10.63
N ASN A 136 4.78 -9.40 -9.85
CA ASN A 136 6.07 -9.89 -10.33
C ASN A 136 6.41 -11.33 -9.89
N TYR A 137 5.46 -12.04 -9.26
CA TYR A 137 5.59 -13.48 -9.01
C TYR A 137 4.59 -14.26 -9.86
N GLY A 138 5.10 -15.05 -10.81
CA GLY A 138 4.32 -16.03 -11.56
C GLY A 138 4.06 -17.26 -10.68
N VAL A 139 2.81 -17.43 -10.27
CA VAL A 139 2.38 -18.51 -9.34
C VAL A 139 1.60 -19.64 -10.06
N LYS A 140 1.55 -19.61 -11.37
CA LYS A 140 0.85 -20.64 -12.18
C LYS A 140 1.45 -22.02 -11.94
N GLY A 141 0.60 -23.00 -11.72
CA GLY A 141 1.00 -24.38 -11.40
C GLY A 141 1.41 -24.60 -9.94
N THR A 142 1.37 -23.57 -9.09
CA THR A 142 1.57 -23.69 -7.64
C THR A 142 0.24 -23.67 -6.89
N VAL A 143 0.28 -23.96 -5.58
CA VAL A 143 -0.90 -23.88 -4.69
C VAL A 143 -1.43 -22.46 -4.50
N LEU A 144 -0.70 -21.44 -4.97
CA LEU A 144 -1.10 -20.03 -4.92
C LEU A 144 -1.87 -19.59 -6.17
N GLU A 145 -1.97 -20.43 -7.19
CA GLU A 145 -2.71 -20.10 -8.42
C GLU A 145 -4.18 -19.78 -8.10
N GLY A 146 -4.64 -18.63 -8.60
CA GLY A 146 -6.00 -18.13 -8.34
C GLY A 146 -6.20 -17.45 -6.97
N ILE A 147 -5.24 -17.58 -6.04
CA ILE A 147 -5.27 -16.92 -4.73
C ILE A 147 -4.57 -15.56 -4.79
N VAL A 148 -3.32 -15.55 -5.25
CA VAL A 148 -2.56 -14.31 -5.47
C VAL A 148 -2.94 -13.71 -6.81
N LYS A 149 -3.26 -12.43 -6.82
CA LYS A 149 -3.66 -11.68 -8.02
C LYS A 149 -2.60 -10.66 -8.38
N PRO A 150 -2.41 -10.32 -9.67
CA PRO A 150 -1.47 -9.27 -10.03
C PRO A 150 -1.90 -7.89 -9.51
N TYR A 151 -3.20 -7.63 -9.46
CA TYR A 151 -3.81 -6.39 -8.96
C TYR A 151 -5.25 -6.60 -8.52
N VAL A 152 -5.80 -5.61 -7.84
CA VAL A 152 -7.22 -5.50 -7.50
C VAL A 152 -7.71 -4.09 -7.83
N ILE A 153 -9.00 -3.97 -8.10
CA ILE A 153 -9.67 -2.68 -8.29
C ILE A 153 -10.63 -2.48 -7.13
N LEU A 154 -10.47 -1.35 -6.46
CA LEU A 154 -11.33 -0.88 -5.37
C LEU A 154 -12.08 0.37 -5.82
N GLU A 155 -13.21 0.64 -5.18
CA GLU A 155 -13.97 1.87 -5.41
C GLU A 155 -14.27 2.54 -4.06
N ARG A 156 -13.96 3.82 -3.95
CA ARG A 156 -14.24 4.66 -2.78
C ARG A 156 -14.63 6.04 -3.24
N GLU A 157 -15.73 6.59 -2.71
CA GLU A 157 -16.20 7.93 -3.05
C GLU A 157 -16.38 8.14 -4.58
N GLY A 158 -16.67 7.06 -5.34
CA GLY A 158 -16.72 7.08 -6.81
C GLY A 158 -15.36 7.33 -7.47
N VAL A 159 -14.25 7.07 -6.77
CA VAL A 159 -12.88 6.98 -7.31
C VAL A 159 -12.56 5.53 -7.57
N LYS A 160 -12.15 5.20 -8.79
CA LYS A 160 -11.69 3.86 -9.16
C LYS A 160 -10.20 3.73 -8.90
N ILE A 161 -9.82 2.86 -7.97
CA ILE A 161 -8.46 2.72 -7.46
C ILE A 161 -7.91 1.37 -7.89
N GLY A 162 -6.84 1.38 -8.68
CA GLY A 162 -6.08 0.18 -9.01
C GLY A 162 -4.96 -0.02 -7.97
N VAL A 163 -4.92 -1.20 -7.36
CA VAL A 163 -3.88 -1.54 -6.37
C VAL A 163 -3.14 -2.78 -6.85
N PHE A 164 -1.82 -2.72 -6.93
CA PHE A 164 -0.98 -3.86 -7.28
C PHE A 164 0.21 -3.99 -6.32
N GLY A 165 0.78 -5.19 -6.24
CA GLY A 165 1.89 -5.48 -5.35
C GLY A 165 3.18 -5.82 -6.10
N LEU A 166 4.32 -5.54 -5.47
CA LEU A 166 5.65 -5.94 -5.91
C LEU A 166 6.44 -6.51 -4.75
N SER A 167 7.21 -7.56 -5.01
CA SER A 167 7.93 -8.32 -4.01
C SER A 167 9.40 -8.52 -4.43
N PRO A 168 10.33 -8.74 -3.49
CA PRO A 168 11.76 -8.77 -3.75
C PRO A 168 12.19 -10.03 -4.50
N VAL A 169 13.45 -10.07 -4.94
CA VAL A 169 14.11 -11.31 -5.39
C VAL A 169 14.20 -12.26 -4.21
N LEU A 170 13.71 -13.50 -4.36
CA LEU A 170 13.71 -14.48 -3.28
C LEU A 170 15.04 -15.21 -3.13
N GLU A 171 15.84 -15.27 -4.20
CA GLU A 171 17.16 -15.89 -4.16
C GLU A 171 18.06 -15.18 -3.17
N GLY A 172 18.64 -15.94 -2.24
CA GLY A 172 19.45 -15.39 -1.15
C GLY A 172 18.67 -14.89 0.08
N LEU A 173 17.37 -14.62 -0.04
CA LEU A 173 16.50 -14.21 1.07
C LEU A 173 15.71 -15.38 1.66
N VAL A 174 15.24 -16.29 0.81
CA VAL A 174 14.33 -17.38 1.17
C VAL A 174 14.94 -18.72 0.73
N GLN A 175 14.73 -19.77 1.52
CA GLN A 175 15.16 -21.12 1.12
C GLN A 175 14.40 -21.55 -0.14
N THR A 176 15.10 -22.04 -1.17
CA THR A 176 14.54 -22.39 -2.48
C THR A 176 13.32 -23.34 -2.38
N LYS A 177 13.37 -24.33 -1.48
CA LYS A 177 12.24 -25.24 -1.25
C LYS A 177 10.93 -24.56 -0.83
N ASN A 178 11.01 -23.35 -0.25
CA ASN A 178 9.86 -22.61 0.26
C ASN A 178 9.13 -21.79 -0.82
N TYR A 179 9.75 -21.63 -2.01
CA TYR A 179 9.14 -20.93 -3.15
C TYR A 179 9.24 -21.73 -4.47
N GLU A 180 9.42 -23.05 -4.36
CA GLU A 180 9.53 -23.90 -5.54
C GLU A 180 8.32 -23.74 -6.47
N GLY A 181 8.58 -23.51 -7.76
CA GLY A 181 7.55 -23.27 -8.78
C GLY A 181 7.13 -21.80 -8.93
N VAL A 182 7.53 -20.90 -8.04
CA VAL A 182 7.31 -19.46 -8.23
C VAL A 182 8.33 -18.91 -9.22
N VAL A 183 7.84 -18.21 -10.24
CA VAL A 183 8.67 -17.59 -11.28
C VAL A 183 8.81 -16.10 -11.00
N PHE A 184 10.02 -15.62 -10.84
CA PHE A 184 10.31 -14.20 -10.66
C PHE A 184 10.31 -13.46 -12.00
N GLU A 185 9.60 -12.34 -12.07
CA GLU A 185 9.64 -11.34 -13.15
C GLU A 185 10.28 -10.05 -12.61
N SER A 186 10.98 -9.29 -13.46
CA SER A 186 11.48 -7.96 -13.08
C SER A 186 10.35 -7.09 -12.51
N PRO A 187 10.49 -6.56 -11.29
CA PRO A 187 9.46 -5.70 -10.70
C PRO A 187 9.17 -4.46 -11.55
N ILE A 188 10.18 -3.93 -12.24
CA ILE A 188 10.02 -2.76 -13.13
C ILE A 188 9.16 -3.14 -14.34
N GLU A 189 9.41 -4.28 -15.00
CA GLU A 189 8.62 -4.74 -16.15
C GLU A 189 7.19 -5.08 -15.74
N ALA A 190 7.02 -5.78 -14.62
CA ALA A 190 5.71 -6.10 -14.05
C ALA A 190 4.91 -4.82 -13.72
N ALA A 191 5.56 -3.83 -13.11
CA ALA A 191 4.94 -2.56 -12.78
C ALA A 191 4.53 -1.78 -14.02
N GLN A 192 5.40 -1.68 -15.03
CA GLN A 192 5.07 -1.01 -16.30
C GLN A 192 3.87 -1.67 -16.97
N ARG A 193 3.83 -3.00 -17.01
CA ARG A 193 2.74 -3.78 -17.58
C ARG A 193 1.43 -3.55 -16.83
N VAL A 194 1.45 -3.70 -15.50
CA VAL A 194 0.22 -3.64 -14.68
C VAL A 194 -0.29 -2.20 -14.54
N ALA A 195 0.57 -1.22 -14.31
CA ALA A 195 0.16 0.18 -14.21
C ALA A 195 -0.45 0.68 -15.53
N LYS A 196 0.08 0.22 -16.68
CA LYS A 196 -0.52 0.49 -17.99
C LYS A 196 -1.93 -0.11 -18.11
N ILE A 197 -2.11 -1.37 -17.72
CA ILE A 197 -3.44 -2.03 -17.73
C ILE A 197 -4.40 -1.21 -16.86
N LEU A 198 -4.01 -0.87 -15.63
CA LEU A 198 -4.86 -0.14 -14.70
C LEU A 198 -5.29 1.24 -15.23
N LYS A 199 -4.37 1.99 -15.83
CA LYS A 199 -4.69 3.32 -16.38
C LYS A 199 -5.41 3.26 -17.73
N GLU A 200 -4.97 2.43 -18.67
CA GLU A 200 -5.45 2.48 -20.05
C GLU A 200 -6.64 1.56 -20.32
N GLN A 201 -6.70 0.38 -19.70
CA GLN A 201 -7.76 -0.60 -19.93
C GLN A 201 -8.84 -0.50 -18.83
N GLU A 202 -8.42 -0.56 -17.58
CA GLU A 202 -9.32 -0.50 -16.43
C GLU A 202 -9.82 0.91 -16.13
N LYS A 203 -9.14 1.95 -16.65
CA LYS A 203 -9.50 3.37 -16.43
C LYS A 203 -9.53 3.77 -14.97
N CYS A 204 -8.54 3.30 -14.19
CA CYS A 204 -8.40 3.69 -12.79
C CYS A 204 -8.01 5.17 -12.67
N ASP A 205 -8.70 5.88 -11.79
CA ASP A 205 -8.38 7.27 -11.46
C ASP A 205 -7.06 7.36 -10.68
N LEU A 206 -6.85 6.43 -9.74
CA LEU A 206 -5.68 6.33 -8.88
C LEU A 206 -5.02 4.95 -9.02
N VAL A 207 -3.68 4.90 -9.12
CA VAL A 207 -2.90 3.66 -9.12
C VAL A 207 -1.93 3.66 -7.96
N VAL A 208 -2.11 2.70 -7.05
CA VAL A 208 -1.29 2.51 -5.85
C VAL A 208 -0.45 1.26 -5.98
N CYS A 209 0.85 1.39 -5.79
CA CYS A 209 1.80 0.28 -5.70
C CYS A 209 2.09 -0.04 -4.23
N LEU A 210 1.81 -1.27 -3.80
CA LEU A 210 2.26 -1.83 -2.53
C LEU A 210 3.60 -2.52 -2.79
N SER A 211 4.68 -1.92 -2.34
CA SER A 211 6.03 -2.39 -2.63
C SER A 211 6.68 -3.04 -1.41
N HIS A 212 7.26 -4.22 -1.63
CA HIS A 212 8.18 -4.83 -0.66
C HIS A 212 9.61 -4.93 -1.23
N LEU A 213 10.02 -3.95 -2.06
CA LEU A 213 11.33 -3.96 -2.71
C LEU A 213 12.45 -3.34 -1.84
N GLY A 214 12.07 -2.53 -0.86
CA GLY A 214 13.01 -1.70 -0.12
C GLY A 214 13.20 -0.32 -0.74
N TRP A 215 13.67 0.63 0.07
CA TRP A 215 13.76 2.03 -0.33
C TRP A 215 14.73 2.27 -1.47
N LYS A 216 16.02 1.90 -1.26
CA LYS A 216 17.13 2.15 -2.21
C LYS A 216 18.30 1.21 -1.95
N GLY A 217 19.27 1.23 -2.88
CA GLY A 217 20.54 0.50 -2.73
C GLY A 217 20.55 -0.88 -3.38
N GLU A 218 19.39 -1.42 -3.73
CA GLU A 218 19.24 -2.68 -4.45
C GLU A 218 18.93 -2.43 -5.93
N PRO A 219 19.18 -3.40 -6.82
CA PRO A 219 18.85 -3.28 -8.25
C PRO A 219 17.37 -2.98 -8.49
N TYR A 220 16.51 -3.52 -7.62
CA TYR A 220 15.07 -3.30 -7.61
C TYR A 220 14.67 -2.67 -6.28
N SER A 221 14.63 -1.35 -6.23
CA SER A 221 14.20 -0.57 -5.07
C SER A 221 13.07 0.37 -5.44
N ASP A 222 12.38 0.93 -4.45
CA ASP A 222 11.30 1.91 -4.68
C ASP A 222 11.78 3.13 -5.47
N GLU A 223 13.00 3.60 -5.19
CA GLU A 223 13.62 4.70 -5.93
C GLU A 223 13.84 4.35 -7.40
N THR A 224 14.43 3.17 -7.69
CA THR A 224 14.65 2.71 -9.06
C THR A 224 13.34 2.36 -9.77
N LEU A 225 12.36 1.81 -9.07
CA LEU A 225 11.03 1.53 -9.58
C LEU A 225 10.37 2.82 -10.09
N ILE A 226 10.30 3.85 -9.25
CA ILE A 226 9.66 5.12 -9.60
C ILE A 226 10.37 5.76 -10.80
N ALA A 227 11.71 5.82 -10.78
CA ALA A 227 12.50 6.42 -11.84
C ALA A 227 12.33 5.73 -13.20
N ASN A 228 11.93 4.46 -13.23
CA ASN A 228 11.81 3.65 -14.45
C ASN A 228 10.38 3.28 -14.83
N THR A 229 9.37 3.90 -14.23
CA THR A 229 7.95 3.56 -14.50
C THR A 229 7.11 4.79 -14.84
N ARG A 230 5.90 4.54 -15.33
CA ARG A 230 4.82 5.50 -15.57
C ARG A 230 3.54 4.98 -14.96
N ASN A 231 2.52 5.86 -14.88
CA ASN A 231 1.17 5.47 -14.51
C ASN A 231 0.98 4.97 -13.06
N ILE A 232 2.01 5.10 -12.23
CA ILE A 232 1.92 4.90 -10.78
C ILE A 232 1.72 6.28 -10.15
N ASP A 233 0.73 6.40 -9.26
CA ASP A 233 0.46 7.67 -8.58
C ASP A 233 1.00 7.70 -7.15
N ILE A 234 1.08 6.53 -6.47
CA ILE A 234 1.55 6.40 -5.09
C ILE A 234 2.34 5.10 -4.96
N VAL A 235 3.46 5.15 -4.22
CA VAL A 235 4.21 3.97 -3.78
C VAL A 235 4.20 3.92 -2.25
N LEU A 236 3.75 2.81 -1.69
CA LEU A 236 3.82 2.48 -0.28
C LEU A 236 4.82 1.34 -0.13
N GLY A 237 5.91 1.58 0.61
CA GLY A 237 7.08 0.70 0.64
C GLY A 237 7.19 -0.15 1.91
N GLY A 238 8.09 -1.13 1.87
CA GLY A 238 8.46 -2.04 2.95
C GLY A 238 9.90 -2.56 2.82
N HIS A 239 10.20 -3.71 3.44
CA HIS A 239 11.42 -4.48 3.34
C HIS A 239 12.68 -3.87 3.99
N SER A 240 13.04 -2.64 3.67
CA SER A 240 14.25 -2.00 4.20
C SER A 240 14.10 -1.46 5.62
N HIS A 241 12.92 -1.61 6.23
CA HIS A 241 12.58 -1.08 7.56
C HIS A 241 12.85 0.43 7.72
N SER A 242 12.83 1.16 6.62
CA SER A 242 13.08 2.60 6.62
C SER A 242 11.87 3.34 7.19
N TYR A 243 12.12 4.32 8.03
CA TYR A 243 11.07 5.19 8.56
C TYR A 243 11.19 6.59 7.95
N PHE A 244 10.11 7.05 7.34
CA PHE A 244 10.02 8.39 6.80
C PHE A 244 9.01 9.21 7.62
N ASP A 245 9.51 10.19 8.34
CA ASP A 245 8.70 11.16 9.09
C ASP A 245 7.89 12.08 8.16
N LYS A 246 8.31 12.16 6.89
CA LYS A 246 7.64 12.91 5.81
C LYS A 246 7.62 12.08 4.54
N THR A 247 6.59 12.28 3.73
CA THR A 247 6.51 11.69 2.39
C THR A 247 7.71 12.13 1.55
N LEU A 248 8.42 11.17 0.96
CA LEU A 248 9.47 11.42 -0.03
C LEU A 248 8.83 11.52 -1.42
N PHE A 249 9.49 12.23 -2.33
CA PHE A 249 9.04 12.37 -3.72
C PHE A 249 10.17 12.06 -4.68
N TYR A 250 9.89 11.21 -5.66
CA TYR A 250 10.82 10.85 -6.72
C TYR A 250 10.20 11.10 -8.09
N LYS A 251 11.03 11.52 -9.06
CA LYS A 251 10.59 11.74 -10.44
C LYS A 251 10.40 10.41 -11.16
N ASN A 252 9.24 10.23 -11.78
CA ASN A 252 9.00 9.13 -12.69
C ASN A 252 9.51 9.45 -14.12
N LEU A 253 9.32 8.53 -15.07
CA LEU A 253 9.73 8.71 -16.49
C LEU A 253 9.06 9.91 -17.19
N ASP A 254 7.95 10.43 -16.66
CA ASP A 254 7.25 11.60 -17.20
C ASP A 254 7.63 12.88 -16.46
N GLY A 255 8.59 12.81 -15.53
CA GLY A 255 9.03 13.93 -14.70
C GLY A 255 8.03 14.33 -13.60
N ARG A 256 6.99 13.52 -13.35
CA ARG A 256 6.03 13.73 -12.26
C ARG A 256 6.63 13.30 -10.93
N ASP A 257 6.35 14.05 -9.89
CA ASP A 257 6.71 13.69 -8.52
C ASP A 257 5.75 12.62 -7.99
N ILE A 258 6.28 11.44 -7.67
CA ILE A 258 5.55 10.31 -7.12
C ILE A 258 5.85 10.21 -5.62
N PRO A 259 4.82 10.26 -4.75
CA PRO A 259 5.00 10.11 -3.32
C PRO A 259 5.37 8.68 -2.95
N LEU A 260 6.32 8.57 -2.02
CA LEU A 260 6.78 7.34 -1.40
C LEU A 260 6.72 7.46 0.12
N GLN A 261 6.10 6.48 0.79
CA GLN A 261 6.13 6.34 2.25
C GLN A 261 6.57 4.93 2.66
N GLN A 262 7.30 4.84 3.78
CA GLN A 262 7.63 3.59 4.47
C GLN A 262 7.67 3.86 5.99
N MET A 263 7.14 2.92 6.81
CA MET A 263 6.82 3.15 8.23
C MET A 263 7.68 2.34 9.20
N GLY A 264 8.93 2.10 8.85
CA GLY A 264 9.85 1.35 9.71
C GLY A 264 9.48 -0.12 9.81
N LYS A 265 9.46 -0.67 11.00
CA LYS A 265 9.08 -2.06 11.29
C LYS A 265 8.31 -2.23 12.59
N ASN A 266 7.85 -3.48 12.84
CA ASN A 266 7.14 -3.87 14.07
C ASN A 266 5.83 -3.08 14.31
N ALA A 267 5.27 -2.44 13.29
CA ALA A 267 4.08 -1.59 13.40
C ALA A 267 4.16 -0.55 14.54
N VAL A 268 5.34 0.00 14.77
CA VAL A 268 5.55 1.14 15.70
C VAL A 268 4.83 2.37 15.16
N TYR A 269 4.81 2.50 13.85
CA TYR A 269 4.14 3.57 13.12
C TYR A 269 3.09 3.00 12.16
N VAL A 270 2.06 3.78 11.89
CA VAL A 270 1.07 3.56 10.84
C VAL A 270 1.14 4.76 9.91
N GLY A 271 1.37 4.50 8.63
CA GLY A 271 1.40 5.55 7.63
C GLY A 271 0.01 6.14 7.42
N LYS A 272 -0.03 7.45 7.19
CA LYS A 272 -1.25 8.20 6.89
C LYS A 272 -1.01 9.13 5.73
N MET A 273 -1.75 8.94 4.65
CA MET A 273 -1.70 9.79 3.46
C MET A 273 -3.10 10.29 3.12
N LYS A 274 -3.25 11.60 2.98
CA LYS A 274 -4.44 12.24 2.44
C LYS A 274 -4.20 12.49 0.95
N VAL A 275 -5.10 12.02 0.12
CA VAL A 275 -5.05 12.20 -1.34
C VAL A 275 -6.22 13.08 -1.75
N GLU A 276 -5.92 14.20 -2.37
CA GLU A 276 -6.90 15.11 -2.95
C GLU A 276 -6.88 14.95 -4.46
N MET A 277 -8.04 14.73 -5.05
CA MET A 277 -8.21 14.52 -6.48
C MET A 277 -9.19 15.54 -7.03
N GLU A 278 -8.74 16.34 -7.98
CA GLU A 278 -9.59 17.24 -8.73
C GLU A 278 -10.28 16.46 -9.86
N LYS A 279 -11.59 16.64 -9.99
CA LYS A 279 -12.33 16.05 -11.10
C LYS A 279 -12.08 16.94 -12.34
N ASN A 280 -11.36 16.39 -13.32
CA ASN A 280 -11.18 17.01 -14.62
C ASN A 280 -12.47 17.02 -15.44
#